data_c9656d727e15eeb81a1ef5e5014f1541
#
_entry.id   c9656d727e15eeb81a1ef5e5014f1541
#
_cell.length_a   1.000
_cell.length_b   1.000
_cell.length_c   1.000
_cell.angle_alpha   90.00
_cell.angle_beta   90.00
_cell.angle_gamma   90.00
#
_symmetry.space_group_name_H-M   'P 1'
#
loop_
_entity.id
_entity.type
_entity.pdbx_description
1 polymer ?
#
loop_
_entity_poly.entity_id
_entity_poly.type
_entity_poly.pdbx_seq_one_letter_code
_entity_poly.pdbx_strand_id
1 'polypeptide(L)'
;MPQLVFLWTDRLIFLLLGAVIAFAVYALRHEHLRAPWRQVRRRRLAMAALVVLLVYVGAGLLDSVHMRLRLTNEGGQNVQYAAEIVSALDLIGKPLVSRSEVSFSAPFATHAFVKQVARQPDGRTIMEYSRLRYGGAHLQDPEQRAGDIIGRALKGGVVGALIWALLVAAVGLLARRGDQRLVYVAKRIIYGQGETPWRTILLTAGAVFVLVGLVTNLATHYHVLGTDQVGQDVLWRSVKSIRTGLIVGTLTTLVMLPFAVVLGIMAGYFRGWVDDVIQYTYTTLSAIPSVLLISAAILSLHVYIATHEEAFPTVVERADLRLLFLCLILGVTSWTGLCRLLRGETLKLREQDYIQAATALGVRHAQIMMRHILPNVMHLVLITVVLEFSLLVLFEAVLSYVGVGVDPSTDSWGNMINSARLEMAREPIVWWSLTAAFVFMFGLVLAANLFADAVRDAFDPRLRK
;
A
#
# COMPACT_ATOMS: atom_id res chain seq x y z
N MET A 1 7.95 -29.11 1.10
CA MET A 1 8.11 -27.66 0.96
C MET A 1 6.72 -27.06 0.73
N PRO A 2 6.38 -25.83 1.14
CA PRO A 2 5.13 -25.19 0.78
C PRO A 2 5.06 -24.98 -0.74
N GLN A 3 3.87 -25.03 -1.31
CA GLN A 3 3.64 -24.76 -2.73
C GLN A 3 3.36 -23.27 -2.91
N LEU A 4 4.18 -22.58 -3.69
CA LEU A 4 3.94 -21.16 -4.02
C LEU A 4 2.74 -21.04 -4.97
N VAL A 5 1.86 -20.10 -4.67
CA VAL A 5 0.69 -19.75 -5.48
C VAL A 5 0.84 -18.30 -5.91
N PHE A 6 0.80 -18.05 -7.19
CA PHE A 6 0.87 -16.70 -7.74
C PHE A 6 -0.51 -16.26 -8.23
N LEU A 7 -1.15 -15.36 -7.49
CA LEU A 7 -2.37 -14.71 -7.89
C LEU A 7 -2.12 -13.73 -9.07
N TRP A 8 -3.14 -13.29 -9.76
CA TRP A 8 -3.01 -12.38 -10.90
C TRP A 8 -2.41 -11.03 -10.50
N THR A 9 -2.90 -10.45 -9.39
CA THR A 9 -2.36 -9.18 -8.87
C THR A 9 -0.92 -9.30 -8.43
N ASP A 10 -0.52 -10.43 -7.82
CA ASP A 10 0.85 -10.67 -7.36
C ASP A 10 1.83 -10.74 -8.54
N ARG A 11 1.47 -11.43 -9.63
CA ARG A 11 2.28 -11.48 -10.85
C ARG A 11 2.57 -10.10 -11.39
N LEU A 12 1.54 -9.25 -11.45
CA LEU A 12 1.67 -7.88 -11.95
C LEU A 12 2.51 -7.00 -11.02
N ILE A 13 2.38 -7.15 -9.68
CA ILE A 13 3.21 -6.42 -8.72
C ILE A 13 4.67 -6.84 -8.80
N PHE A 14 4.97 -8.14 -8.89
CA PHE A 14 6.36 -8.60 -9.03
C PHE A 14 6.96 -8.17 -10.37
N LEU A 15 6.16 -8.17 -11.47
CA LEU A 15 6.58 -7.63 -12.75
C LEU A 15 6.87 -6.12 -12.65
N LEU A 16 5.99 -5.36 -12.00
CA LEU A 16 6.19 -3.92 -11.76
C LEU A 16 7.43 -3.67 -10.92
N LEU A 17 7.62 -4.43 -9.84
CA LEU A 17 8.83 -4.33 -9.00
C LEU A 17 10.10 -4.60 -9.81
N GLY A 18 10.09 -5.65 -10.66
CA GLY A 18 11.18 -5.95 -11.58
C GLY A 18 11.46 -4.80 -12.56
N ALA A 19 10.41 -4.20 -13.13
CA ALA A 19 10.52 -3.04 -14.02
C ALA A 19 11.08 -1.81 -13.29
N VAL A 20 10.64 -1.53 -12.06
CA VAL A 20 11.16 -0.43 -11.22
C VAL A 20 12.63 -0.65 -10.88
N ILE A 21 13.03 -1.86 -10.51
CA ILE A 21 14.43 -2.20 -10.25
C ILE A 21 15.27 -2.04 -11.51
N ALA A 22 14.82 -2.56 -12.66
CA ALA A 22 15.49 -2.43 -13.94
C ALA A 22 15.66 -0.94 -14.34
N PHE A 23 14.58 -0.14 -14.16
CA PHE A 23 14.66 1.30 -14.40
C PHE A 23 15.60 2.00 -13.43
N ALA A 24 15.61 1.64 -12.15
CA ALA A 24 16.54 2.19 -11.16
C ALA A 24 18.01 1.90 -11.55
N VAL A 25 18.31 0.67 -11.96
CA VAL A 25 19.65 0.29 -12.46
C VAL A 25 20.02 1.08 -13.72
N TYR A 26 19.07 1.23 -14.65
CA TYR A 26 19.27 2.04 -15.86
C TYR A 26 19.53 3.52 -15.51
N ALA A 27 18.71 4.09 -14.62
CA ALA A 27 18.84 5.48 -14.18
C ALA A 27 20.18 5.74 -13.45
N LEU A 28 20.69 4.77 -12.69
CA LEU A 28 22.01 4.88 -12.04
C LEU A 28 23.18 4.92 -13.03
N ARG A 29 23.00 4.36 -14.23
CA ARG A 29 24.03 4.35 -15.29
C ARG A 29 24.05 5.63 -16.15
N HIS A 30 22.95 6.43 -16.12
CA HIS A 30 22.79 7.62 -16.95
C HIS A 30 22.78 8.88 -16.08
N GLU A 31 23.76 9.78 -16.28
CA GLU A 31 23.99 10.92 -15.40
C GLU A 31 22.84 11.93 -15.40
N HIS A 32 22.20 12.15 -16.54
CA HIS A 32 21.05 13.05 -16.67
C HIS A 32 19.82 12.59 -15.84
N LEU A 33 19.65 11.28 -15.63
CA LEU A 33 18.62 10.73 -14.76
C LEU A 33 19.06 10.68 -13.30
N ARG A 34 20.35 10.51 -13.05
CA ARG A 34 20.92 10.43 -11.71
C ARG A 34 20.91 11.76 -10.97
N ALA A 35 21.08 12.88 -11.69
CA ALA A 35 21.15 14.21 -11.10
C ALA A 35 19.89 14.60 -10.29
N PRO A 36 18.65 14.46 -10.81
CA PRO A 36 17.43 14.71 -10.03
C PRO A 36 17.32 13.84 -8.76
N TRP A 37 17.64 12.55 -8.87
CA TRP A 37 17.61 11.64 -7.72
C TRP A 37 18.62 12.01 -6.62
N ARG A 38 19.73 12.66 -6.99
CA ARG A 38 20.67 13.21 -6.01
C ARG A 38 20.02 14.36 -5.20
N GLN A 39 19.19 15.19 -5.84
CA GLN A 39 18.46 16.26 -5.15
C GLN A 39 17.41 15.69 -4.20
N VAL A 40 16.62 14.67 -4.62
CA VAL A 40 15.66 13.97 -3.74
C VAL A 40 16.36 13.44 -2.50
N ARG A 41 17.53 12.77 -2.68
CA ARG A 41 18.30 12.20 -1.55
C ARG A 41 18.83 13.23 -0.57
N ARG A 42 18.98 14.49 -0.94
CA ARG A 42 19.41 15.58 -0.04
C ARG A 42 18.28 16.10 0.85
N ARG A 43 17.01 15.87 0.49
CA ARG A 43 15.85 16.36 1.24
C ARG A 43 15.54 15.47 2.44
N ARG A 44 15.56 16.07 3.65
CA ARG A 44 15.34 15.33 4.91
C ARG A 44 13.96 14.70 4.97
N LEU A 45 12.90 15.46 4.66
CA LEU A 45 11.51 14.98 4.69
C LEU A 45 11.27 13.85 3.69
N ALA A 46 11.82 13.95 2.47
CA ALA A 46 11.70 12.90 1.47
C ALA A 46 12.33 11.58 1.93
N MET A 47 13.50 11.66 2.57
CA MET A 47 14.18 10.46 3.06
C MET A 47 13.47 9.85 4.27
N ALA A 48 12.87 10.65 5.14
CA ALA A 48 12.01 10.16 6.22
C ALA A 48 10.76 9.46 5.65
N ALA A 49 10.08 10.10 4.70
CA ALA A 49 8.93 9.55 4.02
C ALA A 49 9.26 8.24 3.28
N LEU A 50 10.41 8.17 2.61
CA LEU A 50 10.88 6.96 1.93
C LEU A 50 11.06 5.80 2.91
N VAL A 51 11.61 6.03 4.11
CA VAL A 51 11.75 4.99 5.13
C VAL A 51 10.38 4.44 5.54
N VAL A 52 9.39 5.31 5.76
CA VAL A 52 8.03 4.89 6.08
C VAL A 52 7.41 4.12 4.91
N LEU A 53 7.52 4.62 3.67
CA LEU A 53 7.03 3.94 2.47
C LEU A 53 7.64 2.54 2.30
N LEU A 54 8.94 2.38 2.57
CA LEU A 54 9.60 1.08 2.48
C LEU A 54 9.01 0.07 3.48
N VAL A 55 8.53 0.51 4.64
CA VAL A 55 7.82 -0.37 5.59
C VAL A 55 6.49 -0.82 5.02
N TYR A 56 5.69 0.11 4.46
CA TYR A 56 4.43 -0.23 3.81
C TYR A 56 4.64 -1.16 2.61
N VAL A 57 5.58 -0.83 1.72
CA VAL A 57 5.92 -1.67 0.56
C VAL A 57 6.40 -3.05 1.02
N GLY A 58 7.25 -3.11 2.05
CA GLY A 58 7.71 -4.37 2.62
C GLY A 58 6.57 -5.24 3.15
N ALA A 59 5.64 -4.65 3.91
CA ALA A 59 4.45 -5.35 4.39
C ALA A 59 3.57 -5.85 3.22
N GLY A 60 3.30 -5.00 2.24
CA GLY A 60 2.52 -5.38 1.06
C GLY A 60 3.17 -6.47 0.21
N LEU A 61 4.50 -6.43 0.03
CA LEU A 61 5.23 -7.49 -0.69
C LEU A 61 5.24 -8.81 0.07
N LEU A 62 5.38 -8.79 1.40
CA LEU A 62 5.28 -10.00 2.22
C LEU A 62 3.88 -10.61 2.14
N ASP A 63 2.84 -9.78 2.08
CA ASP A 63 1.47 -10.26 1.92
C ASP A 63 1.16 -10.73 0.47
N SER A 64 1.94 -10.31 -0.53
CA SER A 64 1.83 -10.75 -1.93
C SER A 64 2.55 -12.09 -2.21
N VAL A 65 3.27 -12.66 -1.23
CA VAL A 65 3.86 -13.99 -1.36
C VAL A 65 2.91 -15.01 -0.78
N HIS A 66 2.11 -15.64 -1.66
CA HIS A 66 1.11 -16.63 -1.26
C HIS A 66 1.63 -18.06 -1.37
N MET A 67 1.19 -18.92 -0.46
CA MET A 67 1.59 -20.34 -0.44
C MET A 67 0.49 -21.23 0.16
N ARG A 68 0.49 -22.50 -0.28
CA ARG A 68 -0.30 -23.58 0.36
C ARG A 68 0.59 -24.39 1.27
N LEU A 69 0.17 -24.56 2.50
CA LEU A 69 0.90 -25.38 3.48
C LEU A 69 0.71 -26.87 3.18
N ARG A 70 1.77 -27.64 3.39
CA ARG A 70 1.71 -29.10 3.27
C ARG A 70 0.99 -29.67 4.49
N LEU A 71 -0.02 -30.49 4.25
CA LEU A 71 -0.66 -31.30 5.29
C LEU A 71 0.19 -32.54 5.59
N THR A 72 0.45 -32.80 6.87
CA THR A 72 1.16 -34.00 7.31
C THR A 72 0.14 -35.11 7.47
N ASN A 73 0.06 -36.02 6.49
CA ASN A 73 -0.74 -37.23 6.64
C ASN A 73 0.12 -38.31 7.28
N GLU A 74 -0.30 -38.81 8.44
CA GLU A 74 0.29 -39.94 9.15
C GLU A 74 -0.04 -41.27 8.42
N GLY A 75 0.43 -41.49 7.20
CA GLY A 75 0.27 -42.80 6.57
C GLY A 75 0.14 -42.86 5.05
N GLY A 76 0.30 -41.78 4.31
CA GLY A 76 0.12 -41.80 2.87
C GLY A 76 1.32 -41.26 2.06
N GLN A 77 1.65 -41.95 0.95
CA GLN A 77 2.68 -41.50 -0.01
C GLN A 77 2.30 -40.24 -0.81
N ASN A 78 1.06 -39.78 -0.71
CA ASN A 78 0.58 -38.61 -1.46
C ASN A 78 0.72 -37.34 -0.61
N VAL A 79 1.48 -36.37 -1.14
CA VAL A 79 1.63 -35.04 -0.56
C VAL A 79 0.32 -34.28 -0.79
N GLN A 80 -0.44 -34.02 0.28
CA GLN A 80 -1.63 -33.19 0.23
C GLN A 80 -1.29 -31.78 0.70
N TYR A 81 -1.85 -30.77 0.03
CA TYR A 81 -1.73 -29.37 0.38
C TYR A 81 -3.05 -28.86 0.96
N ALA A 82 -2.96 -27.94 1.90
CA ALA A 82 -4.14 -27.24 2.43
C ALA A 82 -4.89 -26.52 1.30
N ALA A 83 -6.22 -26.54 1.34
CA ALA A 83 -7.03 -25.77 0.42
C ALA A 83 -6.90 -24.27 0.65
N GLU A 84 -6.57 -23.88 1.88
CA GLU A 84 -6.37 -22.51 2.30
C GLU A 84 -5.04 -21.96 1.77
N ILE A 85 -5.11 -20.76 1.17
CA ILE A 85 -3.95 -20.01 0.69
C ILE A 85 -3.58 -19.01 1.78
N VAL A 86 -2.36 -19.09 2.28
CA VAL A 86 -1.83 -18.19 3.31
C VAL A 86 -0.69 -17.35 2.74
N SER A 87 -0.55 -16.10 3.20
CA SER A 87 0.57 -15.25 2.79
C SER A 87 1.80 -15.47 3.70
N ALA A 88 2.97 -15.03 3.22
CA ALA A 88 4.16 -14.99 4.07
C ALA A 88 3.96 -14.07 5.28
N LEU A 89 3.18 -13.01 5.13
CA LEU A 89 2.81 -12.13 6.23
C LEU A 89 1.96 -12.87 7.26
N ASP A 90 1.01 -13.72 6.84
CA ASP A 90 0.19 -14.55 7.74
C ASP A 90 1.03 -15.53 8.57
N LEU A 91 2.11 -16.06 8.00
CA LEU A 91 3.03 -16.93 8.74
C LEU A 91 3.76 -16.17 9.86
N ILE A 92 4.20 -14.93 9.57
CA ILE A 92 4.84 -14.06 10.56
C ILE A 92 3.80 -13.63 11.61
N GLY A 93 2.59 -13.28 11.17
CA GLY A 93 1.49 -12.83 12.01
C GLY A 93 0.65 -13.94 12.64
N LYS A 94 1.05 -15.21 12.50
CA LYS A 94 0.28 -16.36 13.01
C LYS A 94 -0.24 -16.19 14.44
N PRO A 95 0.52 -15.63 15.41
CA PRO A 95 0.02 -15.39 16.75
C PRO A 95 -1.15 -14.39 16.83
N LEU A 96 -1.31 -13.51 15.86
CA LEU A 96 -2.41 -12.55 15.76
C LEU A 96 -3.60 -13.15 15.01
N VAL A 97 -3.34 -13.84 13.91
CA VAL A 97 -4.37 -14.50 13.09
C VAL A 97 -5.14 -15.58 13.87
N SER A 98 -4.43 -16.38 14.68
CA SER A 98 -5.04 -17.48 15.43
C SER A 98 -5.83 -17.05 16.67
N ARG A 99 -5.82 -15.77 17.02
CA ARG A 99 -6.42 -15.23 18.25
C ARG A 99 -7.67 -14.44 17.94
N SER A 100 -8.72 -15.11 17.56
CA SER A 100 -10.04 -14.47 17.41
C SER A 100 -10.85 -14.57 18.70
N GLU A 101 -11.44 -13.46 19.11
CA GLU A 101 -12.41 -13.40 20.21
C GLU A 101 -13.83 -13.73 19.71
N VAL A 102 -14.80 -13.73 20.59
CA VAL A 102 -16.19 -14.01 20.20
C VAL A 102 -16.83 -12.80 19.50
N SER A 103 -16.40 -11.60 19.86
CA SER A 103 -16.98 -10.34 19.38
C SER A 103 -16.06 -9.17 19.71
N PHE A 104 -16.58 -7.95 19.68
CA PHE A 104 -15.85 -6.72 19.96
C PHE A 104 -15.13 -6.74 21.31
N SER A 105 -13.89 -6.28 21.30
CA SER A 105 -13.16 -5.87 22.49
C SER A 105 -12.54 -4.49 22.26
N ALA A 106 -12.58 -3.65 23.29
CA ALA A 106 -11.91 -2.35 23.22
C ALA A 106 -10.38 -2.51 23.18
N PRO A 107 -9.64 -1.50 22.70
CA PRO A 107 -8.18 -1.51 22.77
C PRO A 107 -7.66 -1.82 24.19
N PHE A 108 -6.73 -2.77 24.29
CA PHE A 108 -6.15 -3.24 25.56
C PHE A 108 -7.15 -3.78 26.59
N ALA A 109 -8.38 -4.12 26.20
CA ALA A 109 -9.37 -4.66 27.13
C ALA A 109 -8.98 -6.07 27.61
N THR A 110 -9.51 -6.43 28.79
CA THR A 110 -9.45 -7.78 29.39
C THR A 110 -10.83 -8.46 29.40
N HIS A 111 -11.89 -7.69 29.15
CA HIS A 111 -13.28 -8.17 29.08
C HIS A 111 -13.90 -7.75 27.77
N ALA A 112 -14.93 -8.52 27.36
CA ALA A 112 -15.73 -8.24 26.18
C ALA A 112 -16.39 -6.86 26.28
N PHE A 113 -16.55 -6.19 25.14
CA PHE A 113 -17.13 -4.85 25.07
C PHE A 113 -18.65 -4.86 25.20
N VAL A 114 -19.28 -5.97 24.83
CA VAL A 114 -20.73 -6.18 24.90
C VAL A 114 -21.03 -7.34 25.84
N LYS A 115 -22.11 -7.23 26.61
CA LYS A 115 -22.58 -8.33 27.48
C LYS A 115 -22.86 -9.57 26.63
N GLN A 116 -22.34 -10.69 27.05
CA GLN A 116 -22.53 -11.99 26.41
C GLN A 116 -23.33 -12.92 27.34
N VAL A 117 -23.97 -13.89 26.72
CA VAL A 117 -24.72 -14.90 27.46
C VAL A 117 -23.70 -15.87 28.09
N ALA A 118 -23.58 -15.83 29.40
CA ALA A 118 -22.75 -16.76 30.17
C ALA A 118 -23.67 -17.75 30.90
N ARG A 119 -23.32 -19.03 30.82
CA ARG A 119 -24.02 -20.11 31.52
C ARG A 119 -23.30 -20.39 32.83
N GLN A 120 -23.98 -20.14 33.94
CA GLN A 120 -23.43 -20.47 35.26
C GLN A 120 -23.43 -21.98 35.52
N PRO A 121 -22.61 -22.47 36.46
CA PRO A 121 -22.57 -23.90 36.83
C PRO A 121 -23.91 -24.44 37.36
N ASP A 122 -24.76 -23.55 37.85
CA ASP A 122 -26.11 -23.87 38.33
C ASP A 122 -27.19 -23.96 37.21
N GLY A 123 -26.74 -23.80 35.92
CA GLY A 123 -27.60 -23.85 34.73
C GLY A 123 -28.33 -22.54 34.40
N ARG A 124 -28.21 -21.50 35.23
CA ARG A 124 -28.77 -20.18 34.95
C ARG A 124 -27.98 -19.45 33.87
N THR A 125 -28.71 -18.73 33.04
CA THR A 125 -28.12 -17.90 31.97
C THR A 125 -28.14 -16.45 32.44
N ILE A 126 -26.96 -15.84 32.52
CA ILE A 126 -26.80 -14.42 32.86
C ILE A 126 -26.10 -13.68 31.73
N MET A 127 -26.38 -12.37 31.67
CA MET A 127 -25.74 -11.47 30.73
C MET A 127 -24.62 -10.73 31.46
N GLU A 128 -23.35 -11.11 31.12
CA GLU A 128 -22.17 -10.48 31.75
C GLU A 128 -21.12 -10.10 30.73
N TYR A 129 -20.19 -9.22 31.13
CA TYR A 129 -19.00 -8.92 30.35
C TYR A 129 -17.99 -10.06 30.55
N SER A 130 -18.03 -11.05 29.66
CA SER A 130 -17.15 -12.20 29.74
C SER A 130 -15.69 -11.79 29.61
N ARG A 131 -14.81 -12.53 30.28
CA ARG A 131 -13.38 -12.33 30.15
C ARG A 131 -12.93 -12.76 28.74
N LEU A 132 -12.03 -11.98 28.12
CA LEU A 132 -11.49 -12.28 26.82
C LEU A 132 -10.64 -13.56 26.88
N ARG A 133 -10.68 -14.33 25.78
CA ARG A 133 -9.95 -15.59 25.65
C ARG A 133 -8.45 -15.36 25.52
N TYR A 134 -8.05 -14.30 24.81
CA TYR A 134 -6.66 -13.98 24.49
C TYR A 134 -6.24 -12.63 25.05
N GLY A 135 -7.11 -11.61 24.98
CA GLY A 135 -6.80 -10.25 25.44
C GLY A 135 -6.60 -10.19 26.96
N GLY A 136 -5.35 -9.99 27.42
CA GLY A 136 -5.00 -9.94 28.83
C GLY A 136 -5.23 -11.25 29.61
N ALA A 137 -5.32 -12.38 28.93
CA ALA A 137 -5.61 -13.70 29.52
C ALA A 137 -4.58 -14.13 30.58
N HIS A 138 -3.36 -13.66 30.49
CA HIS A 138 -2.24 -13.94 31.39
C HIS A 138 -2.35 -13.22 32.74
N LEU A 139 -3.18 -12.18 32.83
CA LEU A 139 -3.37 -11.42 34.08
C LEU A 139 -4.28 -12.20 35.02
N GLN A 140 -3.90 -12.33 36.28
CA GLN A 140 -4.78 -12.85 37.33
C GLN A 140 -5.77 -11.78 37.81
N ASP A 141 -5.26 -10.55 37.93
CA ASP A 141 -6.00 -9.38 38.41
C ASP A 141 -6.07 -8.29 37.32
N PRO A 142 -7.29 -7.87 36.91
CA PRO A 142 -7.48 -6.81 35.90
C PRO A 142 -6.89 -5.44 36.32
N GLU A 143 -6.72 -5.17 37.60
CA GLU A 143 -6.16 -3.90 38.09
C GLU A 143 -4.68 -3.74 37.73
N GLN A 144 -3.93 -4.83 37.57
CA GLN A 144 -2.52 -4.83 37.20
C GLN A 144 -2.30 -4.53 35.71
N ARG A 145 -3.37 -4.39 34.91
CA ARG A 145 -3.32 -4.15 33.45
C ARG A 145 -2.42 -3.00 33.05
N ALA A 146 -2.54 -1.84 33.73
CA ALA A 146 -1.78 -0.64 33.35
C ALA A 146 -0.27 -0.84 33.53
N GLY A 147 0.13 -1.47 34.62
CA GLY A 147 1.56 -1.79 34.89
C GLY A 147 2.13 -2.80 33.90
N ASP A 148 1.36 -3.84 33.56
CA ASP A 148 1.78 -4.85 32.60
C ASP A 148 1.91 -4.27 31.17
N ILE A 149 0.97 -3.43 30.72
CA ILE A 149 1.04 -2.74 29.43
C ILE A 149 2.32 -1.88 29.35
N ILE A 150 2.59 -1.07 30.37
CA ILE A 150 3.78 -0.22 30.39
C ILE A 150 5.06 -1.08 30.38
N GLY A 151 5.11 -2.12 31.20
CA GLY A 151 6.26 -3.02 31.26
C GLY A 151 6.54 -3.72 29.92
N ARG A 152 5.50 -4.20 29.23
CA ARG A 152 5.63 -4.82 27.91
C ARG A 152 5.96 -3.82 26.80
N ALA A 153 5.37 -2.63 26.86
CA ALA A 153 5.69 -1.55 25.93
C ALA A 153 7.17 -1.19 26.02
N LEU A 154 7.70 -1.01 27.24
CA LEU A 154 9.12 -0.73 27.46
C LEU A 154 10.01 -1.88 26.97
N LYS A 155 9.68 -3.15 27.31
CA LYS A 155 10.43 -4.31 26.82
C LYS A 155 10.45 -4.36 25.29
N GLY A 156 9.30 -4.22 24.64
CA GLY A 156 9.19 -4.19 23.19
C GLY A 156 9.96 -3.05 22.55
N GLY A 157 9.87 -1.84 23.12
CA GLY A 157 10.62 -0.68 22.67
C GLY A 157 12.14 -0.88 22.78
N VAL A 158 12.62 -1.45 23.90
CA VAL A 158 14.04 -1.79 24.07
C VAL A 158 14.51 -2.82 23.06
N VAL A 159 13.73 -3.89 22.82
CA VAL A 159 14.04 -4.90 21.80
C VAL A 159 14.12 -4.26 20.41
N GLY A 160 13.14 -3.41 20.05
CA GLY A 160 13.15 -2.68 18.79
C GLY A 160 14.38 -1.78 18.64
N ALA A 161 14.75 -1.05 19.69
CA ALA A 161 15.94 -0.21 19.71
C ALA A 161 17.24 -1.03 19.57
N LEU A 162 17.33 -2.20 20.21
CA LEU A 162 18.47 -3.12 20.08
C LEU A 162 18.60 -3.67 18.66
N ILE A 163 17.50 -4.11 18.04
CA ILE A 163 17.49 -4.60 16.65
C ILE A 163 17.96 -3.47 15.72
N TRP A 164 17.44 -2.26 15.90
CA TRP A 164 17.87 -1.10 15.12
C TRP A 164 19.37 -0.82 15.32
N ALA A 165 19.88 -0.81 16.55
CA ALA A 165 21.29 -0.58 16.83
C ALA A 165 22.19 -1.64 16.20
N LEU A 166 21.78 -2.92 16.22
CA LEU A 166 22.50 -4.01 15.56
C LEU A 166 22.52 -3.84 14.04
N LEU A 167 21.40 -3.45 13.43
CA LEU A 167 21.32 -3.16 11.99
C LEU A 167 22.23 -2.00 11.60
N VAL A 168 22.23 -0.91 12.38
CA VAL A 168 23.11 0.24 12.14
C VAL A 168 24.58 -0.17 12.26
N ALA A 169 24.93 -0.97 13.27
CA ALA A 169 26.29 -1.51 13.45
C ALA A 169 26.68 -2.42 12.26
N ALA A 170 25.79 -3.32 11.82
CA ALA A 170 26.02 -4.18 10.67
C ALA A 170 26.25 -3.40 9.38
N VAL A 171 25.37 -2.41 9.09
CA VAL A 171 25.54 -1.52 7.93
C VAL A 171 26.84 -0.73 8.02
N GLY A 172 27.19 -0.24 9.22
CA GLY A 172 28.47 0.45 9.46
C GLY A 172 29.69 -0.43 9.20
N LEU A 173 29.63 -1.71 9.58
CA LEU A 173 30.69 -2.70 9.32
C LEU A 173 30.82 -3.01 7.82
N LEU A 174 29.69 -3.21 7.12
CA LEU A 174 29.69 -3.47 5.67
C LEU A 174 30.12 -2.25 4.84
N ALA A 175 29.86 -1.05 5.34
CA ALA A 175 30.27 0.21 4.71
C ALA A 175 31.76 0.54 4.91
N ARG A 176 32.48 -0.22 5.73
CA ARG A 176 33.92 -0.09 5.91
C ARG A 176 34.66 -0.39 4.60
N ARG A 177 35.29 0.64 4.05
CA ARG A 177 36.26 0.49 2.95
C ARG A 177 37.68 0.62 3.58
N GLY A 178 38.34 -0.53 3.71
CA GLY A 178 39.71 -0.55 4.25
C GLY A 178 39.81 -0.24 5.74
N ASP A 179 40.93 0.35 6.16
CA ASP A 179 41.31 0.54 7.57
C ASP A 179 40.63 1.72 8.31
N GLN A 180 39.49 2.20 7.78
CA GLN A 180 38.76 3.30 8.44
C GLN A 180 38.10 2.82 9.75
N ARG A 181 38.40 3.52 10.87
CA ARG A 181 37.82 3.23 12.17
C ARG A 181 36.30 3.48 12.15
N LEU A 182 35.51 2.55 12.70
CA LEU A 182 34.04 2.67 12.83
C LEU A 182 33.59 4.01 13.42
N VAL A 183 34.39 4.55 14.35
CA VAL A 183 34.16 5.85 14.99
C VAL A 183 34.18 6.99 13.97
N TYR A 184 35.00 6.92 12.92
CA TYR A 184 35.04 7.95 11.88
C TYR A 184 33.79 7.92 10.99
N VAL A 185 33.35 6.72 10.62
CA VAL A 185 32.10 6.52 9.85
C VAL A 185 30.89 6.98 10.68
N ALA A 186 30.84 6.60 11.96
CA ALA A 186 29.80 7.03 12.91
C ALA A 186 29.78 8.56 13.08
N LYS A 187 30.94 9.19 13.29
CA LYS A 187 31.07 10.66 13.39
C LYS A 187 30.55 11.33 12.10
N ARG A 188 30.94 10.86 10.94
CA ARG A 188 30.49 11.41 9.64
C ARG A 188 28.97 11.32 9.48
N ILE A 189 28.36 10.24 9.96
CA ILE A 189 26.90 10.04 9.97
C ILE A 189 26.24 10.99 10.96
N ILE A 190 26.74 11.07 12.20
CA ILE A 190 26.19 11.88 13.29
C ILE A 190 26.29 13.38 12.98
N TYR A 191 27.43 13.84 12.46
CA TYR A 191 27.66 15.24 12.12
C TYR A 191 27.08 15.66 10.77
N GLY A 192 26.47 14.72 10.02
CA GLY A 192 25.76 15.05 8.76
C GLY A 192 26.67 15.54 7.64
N GLN A 193 27.95 15.17 7.62
CA GLN A 193 28.95 15.58 6.63
C GLN A 193 28.84 14.85 5.27
N GLY A 194 27.63 14.51 4.83
CA GLY A 194 27.37 13.81 3.59
C GLY A 194 26.24 14.45 2.76
N GLU A 195 26.20 14.15 1.47
CA GLU A 195 25.12 14.58 0.58
C GLU A 195 23.74 14.00 1.00
N THR A 196 23.74 12.86 1.67
CA THR A 196 22.53 12.15 2.13
C THR A 196 22.29 12.43 3.62
N PRO A 197 21.07 12.78 4.06
CA PRO A 197 20.77 13.05 5.47
C PRO A 197 20.63 11.75 6.29
N TRP A 198 21.72 11.03 6.44
CA TRP A 198 21.77 9.75 7.17
C TRP A 198 21.19 9.84 8.57
N ARG A 199 21.41 10.97 9.25
CA ARG A 199 20.83 11.21 10.58
C ARG A 199 19.31 11.08 10.56
N THR A 200 18.64 11.71 9.59
CA THR A 200 17.17 11.64 9.48
C THR A 200 16.73 10.21 9.17
N ILE A 201 17.39 9.55 8.22
CA ILE A 201 17.08 8.16 7.84
C ILE A 201 17.18 7.25 9.07
N LEU A 202 18.29 7.33 9.81
CA LEU A 202 18.51 6.48 10.98
C LEU A 202 17.55 6.78 12.11
N LEU A 203 17.25 8.06 12.38
CA LEU A 203 16.26 8.43 13.41
C LEU A 203 14.86 7.94 13.04
N THR A 204 14.43 8.13 11.79
CA THR A 204 13.12 7.64 11.34
C THR A 204 13.06 6.11 11.37
N ALA A 205 14.09 5.43 10.89
CA ALA A 205 14.16 3.98 10.96
C ALA A 205 14.15 3.50 12.43
N GLY A 206 14.92 4.14 13.32
CA GLY A 206 14.92 3.84 14.74
C GLY A 206 13.54 4.01 15.37
N ALA A 207 12.85 5.11 15.08
CA ALA A 207 11.49 5.34 15.56
C ALA A 207 10.52 4.24 15.08
N VAL A 208 10.63 3.81 13.80
CA VAL A 208 9.83 2.71 13.24
C VAL A 208 10.15 1.39 13.95
N PHE A 209 11.43 1.04 14.12
CA PHE A 209 11.80 -0.21 14.82
C PHE A 209 11.33 -0.24 16.26
N VAL A 210 11.45 0.88 16.99
CA VAL A 210 10.94 1.01 18.35
C VAL A 210 9.42 0.87 18.39
N LEU A 211 8.69 1.53 17.46
CA LEU A 211 7.24 1.42 17.36
C LEU A 211 6.79 -0.01 17.02
N VAL A 212 7.41 -0.64 16.03
CA VAL A 212 7.11 -2.03 15.65
C VAL A 212 7.41 -2.99 16.81
N GLY A 213 8.55 -2.84 17.48
CA GLY A 213 8.90 -3.66 18.65
C GLY A 213 7.91 -3.52 19.80
N LEU A 214 7.50 -2.27 20.10
CA LEU A 214 6.48 -1.95 21.10
C LEU A 214 5.14 -2.62 20.75
N VAL A 215 4.65 -2.38 19.52
CA VAL A 215 3.37 -2.91 19.06
C VAL A 215 3.37 -4.43 19.00
N THR A 216 4.43 -5.05 18.49
CA THR A 216 4.53 -6.51 18.39
C THR A 216 4.53 -7.18 19.77
N ASN A 217 5.26 -6.63 20.74
CA ASN A 217 5.29 -7.18 22.09
C ASN A 217 3.93 -7.04 22.81
N LEU A 218 3.24 -5.93 22.61
CA LEU A 218 1.89 -5.74 23.15
C LEU A 218 0.86 -6.65 22.45
N ALA A 219 0.92 -6.75 21.12
CA ALA A 219 -0.02 -7.52 20.30
C ALA A 219 0.03 -9.04 20.59
N THR A 220 1.16 -9.54 21.15
CA THR A 220 1.23 -10.94 21.61
C THR A 220 0.42 -11.21 22.87
N HIS A 221 -0.09 -10.20 23.59
CA HIS A 221 -0.80 -10.36 24.86
C HIS A 221 -2.12 -9.58 24.93
N TYR A 222 -2.28 -8.56 24.11
CA TYR A 222 -3.47 -7.72 24.06
C TYR A 222 -3.88 -7.44 22.62
N HIS A 223 -5.15 -7.18 22.40
CA HIS A 223 -5.63 -6.58 21.16
C HIS A 223 -5.35 -5.07 21.20
N VAL A 224 -4.24 -4.64 20.59
CA VAL A 224 -3.73 -3.25 20.69
C VAL A 224 -4.74 -2.24 20.15
N LEU A 225 -5.38 -2.55 19.02
CA LEU A 225 -6.45 -1.75 18.42
C LEU A 225 -7.83 -2.40 18.56
N GLY A 226 -7.99 -3.29 19.56
CA GLY A 226 -9.25 -4.00 19.80
C GLY A 226 -9.57 -5.04 18.73
N THR A 227 -10.82 -5.55 18.79
CA THR A 227 -11.34 -6.54 17.82
C THR A 227 -12.60 -6.02 17.14
N ASP A 228 -12.90 -6.59 15.96
CA ASP A 228 -14.10 -6.30 15.18
C ASP A 228 -15.32 -7.15 15.61
N GLN A 229 -16.40 -7.08 14.81
CA GLN A 229 -17.66 -7.80 15.06
C GLN A 229 -17.47 -9.33 15.13
N VAL A 230 -16.54 -9.89 14.37
CA VAL A 230 -16.23 -11.32 14.28
C VAL A 230 -15.08 -11.71 15.23
N GLY A 231 -14.62 -10.77 16.06
CA GLY A 231 -13.54 -10.98 17.01
C GLY A 231 -12.13 -11.01 16.41
N GLN A 232 -11.98 -10.60 15.14
CA GLN A 232 -10.67 -10.50 14.51
C GLN A 232 -9.89 -9.27 14.99
N ASP A 233 -8.59 -9.39 15.08
CA ASP A 233 -7.71 -8.30 15.54
C ASP A 233 -7.65 -7.16 14.52
N VAL A 234 -8.07 -5.96 14.93
CA VAL A 234 -8.15 -4.76 14.07
C VAL A 234 -6.77 -4.30 13.61
N LEU A 235 -5.73 -4.44 14.45
CA LEU A 235 -4.35 -4.13 14.06
C LEU A 235 -3.91 -5.01 12.89
N TRP A 236 -4.19 -6.32 12.99
CA TRP A 236 -3.82 -7.27 11.95
C TRP A 236 -4.52 -6.97 10.62
N ARG A 237 -5.83 -6.75 10.65
CA ARG A 237 -6.60 -6.35 9.47
C ARG A 237 -6.09 -5.06 8.84
N SER A 238 -5.72 -4.07 9.67
CA SER A 238 -5.13 -2.81 9.17
C SER A 238 -3.81 -3.00 8.46
N VAL A 239 -2.95 -3.91 8.95
CA VAL A 239 -1.67 -4.25 8.31
C VAL A 239 -1.90 -5.01 7.00
N LYS A 240 -2.82 -5.96 6.95
CA LYS A 240 -3.17 -6.68 5.70
C LYS A 240 -3.78 -5.77 4.65
N SER A 241 -4.56 -4.79 5.06
CA SER A 241 -5.15 -3.79 4.15
C SER A 241 -4.10 -2.96 3.39
N ILE A 242 -2.85 -2.92 3.85
CA ILE A 242 -1.73 -2.26 3.15
C ILE A 242 -1.56 -2.80 1.74
N ARG A 243 -1.60 -4.13 1.55
CA ARG A 243 -1.46 -4.76 0.24
C ARG A 243 -2.52 -4.26 -0.74
N THR A 244 -3.78 -4.28 -0.32
CA THR A 244 -4.91 -3.81 -1.15
C THR A 244 -4.74 -2.35 -1.56
N GLY A 245 -4.41 -1.46 -0.63
CA GLY A 245 -4.15 -0.04 -0.94
C GLY A 245 -2.99 0.16 -1.92
N LEU A 246 -1.88 -0.56 -1.75
CA LEU A 246 -0.74 -0.50 -2.67
C LEU A 246 -1.10 -1.05 -4.07
N ILE A 247 -1.83 -2.16 -4.14
CA ILE A 247 -2.29 -2.75 -5.41
C ILE A 247 -3.16 -1.74 -6.17
N VAL A 248 -4.20 -1.23 -5.52
CA VAL A 248 -5.12 -0.28 -6.17
C VAL A 248 -4.37 0.96 -6.64
N GLY A 249 -3.57 1.59 -5.80
CA GLY A 249 -2.81 2.78 -6.17
C GLY A 249 -1.82 2.53 -7.32
N THR A 250 -1.07 1.42 -7.29
CA THR A 250 -0.01 1.17 -8.28
C THR A 250 -0.51 0.57 -9.58
N LEU A 251 -1.32 -0.51 -9.54
CA LEU A 251 -1.80 -1.16 -10.77
C LEU A 251 -2.77 -0.28 -11.55
N THR A 252 -3.65 0.45 -10.88
CA THR A 252 -4.55 1.40 -11.55
C THR A 252 -3.74 2.48 -12.28
N THR A 253 -2.73 3.05 -11.62
CA THR A 253 -1.84 4.04 -12.25
C THR A 253 -1.10 3.45 -13.45
N LEU A 254 -0.62 2.20 -13.35
CA LEU A 254 0.06 1.51 -14.45
C LEU A 254 -0.86 1.33 -15.67
N VAL A 255 -2.14 1.00 -15.45
CA VAL A 255 -3.14 0.87 -16.51
C VAL A 255 -3.48 2.23 -17.14
N MET A 256 -3.64 3.27 -16.31
CA MET A 256 -4.00 4.62 -16.74
C MET A 256 -2.92 5.27 -17.63
N LEU A 257 -1.64 5.09 -17.27
CA LEU A 257 -0.51 5.81 -17.87
C LEU A 257 -0.39 5.66 -19.39
N PRO A 258 -0.42 4.45 -19.98
CA PRO A 258 -0.28 4.30 -21.43
C PRO A 258 -1.37 5.06 -22.20
N PHE A 259 -2.63 4.98 -21.75
CA PHE A 259 -3.73 5.69 -22.38
C PHE A 259 -3.54 7.21 -22.29
N ALA A 260 -3.25 7.72 -21.10
CA ALA A 260 -3.07 9.15 -20.87
C ALA A 260 -1.91 9.75 -21.67
N VAL A 261 -0.76 9.06 -21.67
CA VAL A 261 0.46 9.55 -22.32
C VAL A 261 0.34 9.47 -23.84
N VAL A 262 -0.06 8.32 -24.37
CA VAL A 262 -0.13 8.12 -25.82
C VAL A 262 -1.21 9.01 -26.42
N LEU A 263 -2.44 8.97 -25.88
CA LEU A 263 -3.57 9.75 -26.42
C LEU A 263 -3.37 11.25 -26.20
N GLY A 264 -2.82 11.67 -25.04
CA GLY A 264 -2.55 13.08 -24.75
C GLY A 264 -1.52 13.70 -25.72
N ILE A 265 -0.40 12.98 -25.94
CA ILE A 265 0.62 13.43 -26.91
C ILE A 265 0.07 13.41 -28.33
N MET A 266 -0.66 12.37 -28.73
CA MET A 266 -1.27 12.28 -30.07
C MET A 266 -2.25 13.43 -30.34
N ALA A 267 -3.14 13.71 -29.41
CA ALA A 267 -4.12 14.80 -29.53
C ALA A 267 -3.42 16.16 -29.71
N GLY A 268 -2.41 16.46 -28.88
CA GLY A 268 -1.67 17.73 -28.96
C GLY A 268 -0.80 17.86 -30.21
N TYR A 269 -0.22 16.74 -30.69
CA TYR A 269 0.70 16.74 -31.82
C TYR A 269 -0.01 16.76 -33.18
N PHE A 270 -0.96 15.85 -33.43
CA PHE A 270 -1.59 15.74 -34.76
C PHE A 270 -2.64 16.82 -35.01
N ARG A 271 -3.37 17.25 -33.99
CA ARG A 271 -4.53 18.16 -34.14
C ARG A 271 -5.62 17.60 -35.07
N GLY A 272 -6.60 18.43 -35.43
CA GLY A 272 -7.68 18.08 -36.35
C GLY A 272 -8.47 16.86 -35.86
N TRP A 273 -8.84 15.98 -36.76
CA TRP A 273 -9.73 14.87 -36.46
C TRP A 273 -9.21 13.91 -35.36
N VAL A 274 -7.88 13.74 -35.24
CA VAL A 274 -7.28 12.91 -34.16
C VAL A 274 -7.55 13.54 -32.81
N ASP A 275 -7.35 14.83 -32.70
CA ASP A 275 -7.63 15.60 -31.50
C ASP A 275 -9.13 15.58 -31.18
N ASP A 276 -9.98 15.79 -32.19
CA ASP A 276 -11.44 15.85 -32.03
C ASP A 276 -11.97 14.50 -31.50
N VAL A 277 -11.52 13.37 -32.05
CA VAL A 277 -11.93 12.02 -31.60
C VAL A 277 -11.49 11.77 -30.18
N ILE A 278 -10.23 12.09 -29.84
CA ILE A 278 -9.70 11.88 -28.48
C ILE A 278 -10.44 12.79 -27.49
N GLN A 279 -10.69 14.05 -27.85
CA GLN A 279 -11.47 14.98 -27.02
C GLN A 279 -12.90 14.49 -26.81
N TYR A 280 -13.56 14.06 -27.88
CA TYR A 280 -14.91 13.50 -27.78
C TYR A 280 -14.93 12.29 -26.82
N THR A 281 -13.97 11.38 -26.97
CA THR A 281 -13.88 10.18 -26.12
C THR A 281 -13.71 10.53 -24.64
N TYR A 282 -12.72 11.37 -24.28
CA TYR A 282 -12.52 11.70 -22.87
C TYR A 282 -13.64 12.59 -22.30
N THR A 283 -14.27 13.44 -23.12
CA THR A 283 -15.39 14.26 -22.69
C THR A 283 -16.62 13.41 -22.41
N THR A 284 -16.94 12.48 -23.31
CA THR A 284 -18.03 11.52 -23.11
C THR A 284 -17.81 10.64 -21.89
N LEU A 285 -16.60 10.10 -21.72
CA LEU A 285 -16.27 9.29 -20.55
C LEU A 285 -16.37 10.10 -19.25
N SER A 286 -15.91 11.34 -19.25
CA SER A 286 -15.98 12.23 -18.07
C SER A 286 -17.39 12.74 -17.77
N ALA A 287 -18.33 12.66 -18.72
CA ALA A 287 -19.73 13.05 -18.51
C ALA A 287 -20.50 11.98 -17.69
N ILE A 288 -20.02 10.74 -17.68
CA ILE A 288 -20.64 9.66 -16.91
C ILE A 288 -20.08 9.74 -15.47
N PRO A 289 -20.94 9.75 -14.43
CA PRO A 289 -20.46 9.68 -13.04
C PRO A 289 -19.61 8.41 -12.81
N SER A 290 -18.34 8.58 -12.49
CA SER A 290 -17.36 7.49 -12.39
C SER A 290 -17.81 6.35 -11.47
N VAL A 291 -18.41 6.69 -10.32
CA VAL A 291 -18.92 5.70 -9.36
C VAL A 291 -19.97 4.80 -10.00
N LEU A 292 -20.91 5.36 -10.79
CA LEU A 292 -21.96 4.58 -11.46
C LEU A 292 -21.39 3.66 -12.54
N LEU A 293 -20.45 4.16 -13.33
CA LEU A 293 -19.80 3.37 -14.38
C LEU A 293 -19.03 2.19 -13.77
N ILE A 294 -18.25 2.45 -12.72
CA ILE A 294 -17.48 1.43 -12.02
C ILE A 294 -18.44 0.41 -11.37
N SER A 295 -19.52 0.88 -10.74
CA SER A 295 -20.52 0.02 -10.11
C SER A 295 -21.17 -0.95 -11.11
N ALA A 296 -21.58 -0.44 -12.28
CA ALA A 296 -22.17 -1.26 -13.32
C ALA A 296 -21.20 -2.33 -13.83
N ALA A 297 -19.93 -1.96 -14.03
CA ALA A 297 -18.91 -2.88 -14.50
C ALA A 297 -18.56 -3.96 -13.47
N ILE A 298 -18.43 -3.60 -12.20
CA ILE A 298 -18.16 -4.57 -11.11
C ILE A 298 -19.35 -5.50 -10.91
N LEU A 299 -20.59 -4.99 -10.99
CA LEU A 299 -21.78 -5.84 -10.93
C LEU A 299 -21.81 -6.86 -12.08
N SER A 300 -21.46 -6.43 -13.31
CA SER A 300 -21.34 -7.34 -14.46
C SER A 300 -20.30 -8.43 -14.22
N LEU A 301 -19.16 -8.08 -13.60
CA LEU A 301 -18.14 -9.05 -13.22
C LEU A 301 -18.64 -10.03 -12.15
N HIS A 302 -19.40 -9.55 -11.16
CA HIS A 302 -19.98 -10.43 -10.13
C HIS A 302 -20.90 -11.48 -10.77
N VAL A 303 -21.76 -11.08 -11.72
CA VAL A 303 -22.61 -12.00 -12.46
C VAL A 303 -21.76 -13.00 -13.26
N TYR A 304 -20.70 -12.53 -13.93
CA TYR A 304 -19.80 -13.39 -14.70
C TYR A 304 -19.12 -14.45 -13.81
N ILE A 305 -18.57 -14.07 -12.66
CA ILE A 305 -17.93 -15.00 -11.72
C ILE A 305 -18.96 -16.00 -11.17
N ALA A 306 -20.19 -15.56 -10.84
CA ALA A 306 -21.24 -16.43 -10.32
C ALA A 306 -21.73 -17.45 -11.35
N THR A 307 -21.67 -17.12 -12.65
CA THR A 307 -22.07 -18.04 -13.73
C THR A 307 -20.95 -18.98 -14.19
N HIS A 308 -19.68 -18.72 -13.76
CA HIS A 308 -18.50 -19.51 -14.13
C HIS A 308 -17.72 -19.99 -12.90
N GLU A 309 -18.43 -20.54 -11.92
CA GLU A 309 -17.80 -20.96 -10.63
C GLU A 309 -16.68 -21.99 -10.79
N GLU A 310 -16.77 -22.87 -11.78
CA GLU A 310 -15.75 -23.89 -12.06
C GLU A 310 -14.39 -23.31 -12.47
N ALA A 311 -14.38 -22.11 -13.09
CA ALA A 311 -13.15 -21.43 -13.48
C ALA A 311 -12.40 -20.78 -12.31
N PHE A 312 -13.10 -20.56 -11.19
CA PHE A 312 -12.57 -19.85 -10.01
C PHE A 312 -12.88 -20.62 -8.73
N PRO A 313 -12.16 -21.72 -8.43
CA PRO A 313 -12.53 -22.66 -7.38
C PRO A 313 -12.35 -22.11 -5.96
N THR A 314 -11.45 -21.15 -5.75
CA THR A 314 -11.16 -20.62 -4.41
C THR A 314 -11.70 -19.21 -4.20
N VAL A 315 -12.10 -18.89 -2.95
CA VAL A 315 -12.57 -17.54 -2.56
C VAL A 315 -11.46 -16.50 -2.80
N VAL A 316 -10.21 -16.87 -2.51
CA VAL A 316 -9.06 -15.98 -2.68
C VAL A 316 -8.83 -15.63 -4.15
N GLU A 317 -8.94 -16.59 -5.07
CA GLU A 317 -8.82 -16.34 -6.52
C GLU A 317 -9.94 -15.44 -7.04
N ARG A 318 -11.17 -15.63 -6.56
CA ARG A 318 -12.33 -14.76 -6.90
C ARG A 318 -12.10 -13.33 -6.41
N ALA A 319 -11.66 -13.18 -5.18
CA ALA A 319 -11.38 -11.88 -4.57
C ALA A 319 -10.23 -11.15 -5.30
N ASP A 320 -9.16 -11.87 -5.66
CA ASP A 320 -8.04 -11.32 -6.43
C ASP A 320 -8.45 -10.86 -7.84
N LEU A 321 -9.29 -11.65 -8.53
CA LEU A 321 -9.81 -11.26 -9.84
C LEU A 321 -10.68 -9.99 -9.75
N ARG A 322 -11.52 -9.87 -8.72
CA ARG A 322 -12.33 -8.66 -8.48
C ARG A 322 -11.45 -7.45 -8.23
N LEU A 323 -10.40 -7.60 -7.43
CA LEU A 323 -9.42 -6.55 -7.16
C LEU A 323 -8.70 -6.12 -8.45
N LEU A 324 -8.24 -7.09 -9.27
CA LEU A 324 -7.62 -6.80 -10.56
C LEU A 324 -8.55 -6.05 -11.50
N PHE A 325 -9.80 -6.51 -11.60
CA PHE A 325 -10.79 -5.87 -12.46
C PHE A 325 -11.16 -4.47 -12.01
N LEU A 326 -11.22 -4.24 -10.68
CA LEU A 326 -11.37 -2.91 -10.11
C LEU A 326 -10.23 -1.98 -10.56
N CYS A 327 -8.98 -2.44 -10.49
CA CYS A 327 -7.82 -1.68 -10.94
C CYS A 327 -7.89 -1.38 -12.45
N LEU A 328 -8.31 -2.35 -13.26
CA LEU A 328 -8.45 -2.17 -14.71
C LEU A 328 -9.51 -1.11 -15.06
N ILE A 329 -10.70 -1.20 -14.45
CA ILE A 329 -11.77 -0.24 -14.71
C ILE A 329 -11.39 1.16 -14.23
N LEU A 330 -10.85 1.26 -13.01
CA LEU A 330 -10.34 2.52 -12.50
C LEU A 330 -9.28 3.13 -13.44
N GLY A 331 -8.34 2.33 -13.93
CA GLY A 331 -7.30 2.79 -14.84
C GLY A 331 -7.86 3.26 -16.19
N VAL A 332 -8.81 2.50 -16.76
CA VAL A 332 -9.47 2.85 -18.03
C VAL A 332 -10.40 4.07 -17.90
N THR A 333 -10.83 4.43 -16.71
CA THR A 333 -11.69 5.60 -16.49
C THR A 333 -10.92 6.85 -16.04
N SER A 334 -9.75 6.69 -15.41
CA SER A 334 -9.01 7.81 -14.77
C SER A 334 -8.01 8.51 -15.70
N TRP A 335 -7.72 8.01 -16.89
CA TRP A 335 -6.70 8.58 -17.80
C TRP A 335 -7.03 9.98 -18.35
N THR A 336 -8.28 10.41 -18.28
CA THR A 336 -8.81 11.62 -18.95
C THR A 336 -8.16 12.92 -18.45
N GLY A 337 -7.88 13.01 -17.15
CA GLY A 337 -7.26 14.18 -16.53
C GLY A 337 -5.83 14.43 -17.01
N LEU A 338 -4.99 13.41 -16.95
CA LEU A 338 -3.60 13.48 -17.43
C LEU A 338 -3.55 13.66 -18.95
N CYS A 339 -4.42 13.02 -19.70
CA CYS A 339 -4.52 13.18 -21.16
C CYS A 339 -4.74 14.65 -21.54
N ARG A 340 -5.69 15.35 -20.90
CA ARG A 340 -5.95 16.78 -21.12
C ARG A 340 -4.74 17.65 -20.80
N LEU A 341 -4.06 17.38 -19.69
CA LEU A 341 -2.85 18.09 -19.30
C LEU A 341 -1.74 17.91 -20.32
N LEU A 342 -1.46 16.68 -20.74
CA LEU A 342 -0.41 16.35 -21.73
C LEU A 342 -0.74 16.92 -23.11
N ARG A 343 -2.01 16.89 -23.52
CA ARG A 343 -2.46 17.55 -24.76
C ARG A 343 -2.13 19.03 -24.76
N GLY A 344 -2.47 19.75 -23.67
CA GLY A 344 -2.20 21.18 -23.54
C GLY A 344 -0.71 21.51 -23.60
N GLU A 345 0.15 20.71 -22.98
CA GLU A 345 1.59 20.93 -23.02
C GLU A 345 2.21 20.53 -24.36
N THR A 346 1.71 19.45 -24.98
CA THR A 346 2.17 19.04 -26.30
C THR A 346 1.84 20.07 -27.38
N LEU A 347 0.68 20.73 -27.28
CA LEU A 347 0.31 21.84 -28.19
C LEU A 347 1.34 22.98 -28.12
N LYS A 348 1.85 23.32 -26.93
CA LYS A 348 2.89 24.36 -26.76
C LYS A 348 4.25 23.89 -27.28
N LEU A 349 4.62 22.63 -26.98
CA LEU A 349 5.91 22.08 -27.43
C LEU A 349 5.98 21.98 -28.94
N ARG A 350 4.91 21.65 -29.61
CA ARG A 350 4.85 21.55 -31.07
C ARG A 350 5.23 22.85 -31.77
N GLU A 351 4.92 24.00 -31.20
CA GLU A 351 5.25 25.32 -31.74
C GLU A 351 6.70 25.75 -31.52
N GLN A 352 7.50 24.94 -30.85
CA GLN A 352 8.91 25.23 -30.61
C GLN A 352 9.74 25.02 -31.89
N ASP A 353 10.71 25.91 -32.13
CA ASP A 353 11.55 25.93 -33.33
C ASP A 353 12.23 24.60 -33.64
N TYR A 354 12.74 23.91 -32.60
CA TYR A 354 13.40 22.60 -32.79
C TYR A 354 12.46 21.48 -33.23
N ILE A 355 11.18 21.54 -32.87
CA ILE A 355 10.15 20.59 -33.34
C ILE A 355 9.77 20.90 -34.78
N GLN A 356 9.59 22.18 -35.08
CA GLN A 356 9.30 22.64 -36.46
C GLN A 356 10.45 22.30 -37.41
N ALA A 357 11.70 22.53 -37.00
CA ALA A 357 12.88 22.16 -37.76
C ALA A 357 12.94 20.63 -38.00
N ALA A 358 12.70 19.82 -36.97
CA ALA A 358 12.66 18.36 -37.11
C ALA A 358 11.58 17.90 -38.12
N THR A 359 10.42 18.57 -38.09
CA THR A 359 9.30 18.28 -39.02
C THR A 359 9.69 18.69 -40.46
N ALA A 360 10.30 19.86 -40.65
CA ALA A 360 10.77 20.35 -41.95
C ALA A 360 11.87 19.45 -42.57
N LEU A 361 12.70 18.86 -41.73
CA LEU A 361 13.73 17.88 -42.13
C LEU A 361 13.17 16.47 -42.39
N GLY A 362 11.86 16.27 -42.30
CA GLY A 362 11.21 15.00 -42.62
C GLY A 362 11.38 13.90 -41.58
N VAL A 363 11.68 14.25 -40.31
CA VAL A 363 11.78 13.27 -39.23
C VAL A 363 10.41 12.62 -38.99
N ARG A 364 10.35 11.30 -38.82
CA ARG A 364 9.11 10.55 -38.61
C ARG A 364 8.36 11.05 -37.38
N HIS A 365 7.03 11.23 -37.49
CA HIS A 365 6.17 11.73 -36.40
C HIS A 365 6.33 10.94 -35.09
N ALA A 366 6.37 9.61 -35.16
CA ALA A 366 6.59 8.76 -33.97
C ALA A 366 7.95 9.08 -33.30
N GLN A 367 9.00 9.36 -34.07
CA GLN A 367 10.30 9.71 -33.53
C GLN A 367 10.29 11.09 -32.88
N ILE A 368 9.57 12.06 -33.44
CA ILE A 368 9.37 13.40 -32.83
C ILE A 368 8.64 13.24 -31.50
N MET A 369 7.53 12.49 -31.45
CA MET A 369 6.75 12.27 -30.24
C MET A 369 7.60 11.59 -29.14
N MET A 370 8.31 10.51 -29.47
CA MET A 370 9.05 9.70 -28.49
C MET A 370 10.37 10.34 -28.05
N ARG A 371 11.06 11.06 -28.93
CA ARG A 371 12.42 11.57 -28.68
C ARG A 371 12.47 13.04 -28.30
N HIS A 372 11.48 13.82 -28.69
CA HIS A 372 11.43 15.26 -28.45
C HIS A 372 10.30 15.68 -27.54
N ILE A 373 9.08 15.14 -27.68
CA ILE A 373 7.92 15.56 -26.88
C ILE A 373 7.87 14.80 -25.56
N LEU A 374 7.85 13.46 -25.59
CA LEU A 374 7.71 12.62 -24.39
C LEU A 374 8.72 12.97 -23.28
N PRO A 375 10.04 13.13 -23.54
CA PRO A 375 10.97 13.49 -22.49
C PRO A 375 10.68 14.87 -21.86
N ASN A 376 10.19 15.81 -22.65
CA ASN A 376 9.88 17.15 -22.18
C ASN A 376 8.58 17.21 -21.32
N VAL A 377 7.61 16.32 -21.54
CA VAL A 377 6.40 16.23 -20.72
C VAL A 377 6.52 15.24 -19.55
N MET A 378 7.63 14.49 -19.46
CA MET A 378 7.81 13.44 -18.47
C MET A 378 7.71 13.95 -17.03
N HIS A 379 8.13 15.18 -16.77
CA HIS A 379 7.98 15.79 -15.44
C HIS A 379 6.52 15.90 -15.02
N LEU A 380 5.60 16.24 -15.94
CA LEU A 380 4.16 16.28 -15.67
C LEU A 380 3.59 14.89 -15.40
N VAL A 381 4.05 13.89 -16.17
CA VAL A 381 3.67 12.50 -15.95
C VAL A 381 4.08 12.05 -14.54
N LEU A 382 5.33 12.28 -14.14
CA LEU A 382 5.83 11.89 -12.81
C LEU A 382 5.05 12.56 -11.68
N ILE A 383 4.74 13.87 -11.82
CA ILE A 383 3.95 14.60 -10.83
C ILE A 383 2.56 13.97 -10.69
N THR A 384 1.88 13.75 -11.83
CA THR A 384 0.52 13.20 -11.83
C THR A 384 0.48 11.78 -11.28
N VAL A 385 1.41 10.91 -11.66
CA VAL A 385 1.49 9.53 -11.15
C VAL A 385 1.42 9.47 -9.63
N VAL A 386 2.13 10.36 -8.97
CA VAL A 386 2.20 10.32 -7.52
C VAL A 386 0.96 10.90 -6.86
N LEU A 387 0.40 11.97 -7.43
CA LEU A 387 -0.87 12.53 -6.95
C LEU A 387 -2.01 11.53 -7.15
N GLU A 388 -2.07 10.88 -8.31
CA GLU A 388 -3.08 9.88 -8.64
C GLU A 388 -2.99 8.66 -7.72
N PHE A 389 -1.79 8.18 -7.37
CA PHE A 389 -1.64 7.10 -6.41
C PHE A 389 -2.42 7.36 -5.11
N SER A 390 -2.22 8.54 -4.52
CA SER A 390 -2.89 8.92 -3.28
C SER A 390 -4.40 9.06 -3.45
N LEU A 391 -4.85 9.66 -4.55
CA LEU A 391 -6.27 9.80 -4.87
C LEU A 391 -6.94 8.44 -5.10
N LEU A 392 -6.27 7.50 -5.76
CA LEU A 392 -6.81 6.17 -6.04
C LEU A 392 -6.96 5.33 -4.78
N VAL A 393 -6.02 5.42 -3.83
CA VAL A 393 -6.14 4.77 -2.51
C VAL A 393 -7.36 5.30 -1.75
N LEU A 394 -7.57 6.62 -1.75
CA LEU A 394 -8.74 7.25 -1.12
C LEU A 394 -10.04 6.89 -1.86
N PHE A 395 -9.99 6.83 -3.18
CA PHE A 395 -11.15 6.52 -4.00
C PHE A 395 -11.61 5.06 -3.84
N GLU A 396 -10.67 4.11 -3.64
CA GLU A 396 -11.00 2.73 -3.25
C GLU A 396 -11.83 2.71 -1.96
N ALA A 397 -11.40 3.47 -0.95
CA ALA A 397 -12.14 3.55 0.31
C ALA A 397 -13.57 4.10 0.12
N VAL A 398 -13.76 5.07 -0.76
CA VAL A 398 -15.10 5.60 -1.12
C VAL A 398 -15.94 4.53 -1.82
N LEU A 399 -15.36 3.79 -2.79
CA LEU A 399 -16.08 2.72 -3.50
C LEU A 399 -16.48 1.59 -2.55
N SER A 400 -15.58 1.16 -1.67
CA SER A 400 -15.84 0.15 -0.67
C SER A 400 -16.91 0.61 0.34
N TYR A 401 -16.87 1.89 0.74
CA TYR A 401 -17.91 2.48 1.61
C TYR A 401 -19.31 2.44 0.96
N VAL A 402 -19.39 2.64 -0.35
CA VAL A 402 -20.66 2.54 -1.10
C VAL A 402 -21.05 1.07 -1.36
N GLY A 403 -20.18 0.11 -1.05
CA GLY A 403 -20.41 -1.31 -1.26
C GLY A 403 -20.07 -1.83 -2.66
N VAL A 404 -19.33 -1.05 -3.43
CA VAL A 404 -18.93 -1.37 -4.82
C VAL A 404 -17.41 -1.55 -4.96
N GLY A 405 -16.68 -1.47 -3.86
CA GLY A 405 -15.22 -1.60 -3.85
C GLY A 405 -14.72 -3.04 -4.02
N VAL A 406 -13.68 -3.36 -3.27
CA VAL A 406 -13.11 -4.72 -3.23
C VAL A 406 -14.06 -5.73 -2.59
N ASP A 407 -13.79 -7.01 -2.81
CA ASP A 407 -14.59 -8.09 -2.20
C ASP A 407 -14.66 -7.93 -0.66
N PRO A 408 -15.82 -8.15 -0.03
CA PRO A 408 -15.96 -8.07 1.43
C PRO A 408 -15.04 -9.03 2.20
N SER A 409 -14.60 -10.13 1.57
CA SER A 409 -13.63 -11.06 2.16
C SER A 409 -12.19 -10.57 2.09
N THR A 410 -11.92 -9.51 1.31
CA THR A 410 -10.58 -8.91 1.17
C THR A 410 -10.36 -7.89 2.29
N ASP A 411 -9.21 -7.98 2.95
CA ASP A 411 -8.80 -6.96 3.89
C ASP A 411 -8.48 -5.67 3.13
N SER A 412 -9.27 -4.62 3.38
CA SER A 412 -9.03 -3.26 2.90
C SER A 412 -9.46 -2.23 3.93
N TRP A 413 -8.82 -1.08 3.93
CA TRP A 413 -9.26 0.03 4.79
C TRP A 413 -10.66 0.51 4.43
N GLY A 414 -11.02 0.44 3.14
CA GLY A 414 -12.37 0.78 2.69
C GLY A 414 -13.44 -0.14 3.27
N ASN A 415 -13.21 -1.45 3.28
CA ASN A 415 -14.09 -2.42 3.92
C ASN A 415 -14.17 -2.21 5.44
N MET A 416 -13.06 -1.87 6.10
CA MET A 416 -13.05 -1.52 7.52
C MET A 416 -13.90 -0.26 7.81
N ILE A 417 -13.79 0.77 6.98
CA ILE A 417 -14.59 2.00 7.09
C ILE A 417 -16.08 1.70 6.86
N ASN A 418 -16.41 0.86 5.89
CA ASN A 418 -17.78 0.46 5.61
C ASN A 418 -18.41 -0.29 6.81
N SER A 419 -17.68 -1.24 7.39
CA SER A 419 -18.12 -1.95 8.60
C SER A 419 -18.26 -0.98 9.78
N ALA A 420 -17.30 -0.08 9.97
CA ALA A 420 -17.30 0.89 11.06
C ALA A 420 -18.51 1.84 11.04
N ARG A 421 -19.14 2.07 9.88
CA ARG A 421 -20.38 2.86 9.79
C ARG A 421 -21.49 2.30 10.68
N LEU A 422 -21.66 0.97 10.68
CA LEU A 422 -22.66 0.29 11.53
C LEU A 422 -22.18 0.21 12.98
N GLU A 423 -20.89 0.11 13.20
CA GLU A 423 -20.26 0.05 14.52
C GLU A 423 -20.37 1.38 15.27
N MET A 424 -20.26 2.50 14.57
CA MET A 424 -20.43 3.85 15.12
C MET A 424 -21.90 4.16 15.54
N ALA A 425 -22.86 3.46 14.96
CA ALA A 425 -24.29 3.60 15.32
C ALA A 425 -24.72 2.73 16.51
N ARG A 426 -23.80 1.95 17.10
CA ARG A 426 -24.09 1.07 18.25
C ARG A 426 -23.95 1.81 19.58
N GLU A 427 -24.62 1.29 20.60
CA GLU A 427 -24.42 1.65 22.01
C GLU A 427 -23.89 0.43 22.78
N PRO A 428 -22.67 0.50 23.32
CA PRO A 428 -21.68 1.59 23.25
C PRO A 428 -20.98 1.69 21.88
N ILE A 429 -20.52 2.89 21.53
CA ILE A 429 -19.90 3.20 20.23
C ILE A 429 -18.57 2.45 20.07
N VAL A 430 -18.42 1.77 18.92
CA VAL A 430 -17.17 1.09 18.50
C VAL A 430 -16.42 1.98 17.52
N TRP A 431 -15.41 2.70 17.99
CA TRP A 431 -14.68 3.73 17.25
C TRP A 431 -13.32 3.28 16.70
N TRP A 432 -12.74 2.23 17.26
CA TRP A 432 -11.35 1.84 17.01
C TRP A 432 -11.10 1.28 15.60
N SER A 433 -12.05 0.55 15.01
CA SER A 433 -11.92 0.06 13.62
C SER A 433 -11.77 1.22 12.63
N LEU A 434 -12.59 2.26 12.77
CA LEU A 434 -12.52 3.46 11.94
C LEU A 434 -11.20 4.20 12.13
N THR A 435 -10.79 4.39 13.39
CA THR A 435 -9.55 5.09 13.72
C THR A 435 -8.33 4.35 13.18
N ALA A 436 -8.31 3.02 13.29
CA ALA A 436 -7.24 2.19 12.76
C ALA A 436 -7.11 2.32 11.24
N ALA A 437 -8.22 2.15 10.50
CA ALA A 437 -8.24 2.32 9.05
C ALA A 437 -7.74 3.71 8.64
N PHE A 438 -8.22 4.76 9.32
CA PHE A 438 -7.81 6.15 9.07
C PHE A 438 -6.29 6.35 9.29
N VAL A 439 -5.75 5.91 10.43
CA VAL A 439 -4.34 6.11 10.79
C VAL A 439 -3.40 5.42 9.79
N PHE A 440 -3.69 4.17 9.42
CA PHE A 440 -2.86 3.43 8.48
C PHE A 440 -2.95 4.00 7.06
N MET A 441 -4.15 4.32 6.57
CA MET A 441 -4.35 4.94 5.26
C MET A 441 -3.72 6.32 5.20
N PHE A 442 -3.93 7.16 6.22
CA PHE A 442 -3.32 8.49 6.32
C PHE A 442 -1.79 8.41 6.33
N GLY A 443 -1.21 7.46 7.08
CA GLY A 443 0.23 7.24 7.13
C GLY A 443 0.83 6.91 5.76
N LEU A 444 0.18 6.03 4.99
CA LEU A 444 0.60 5.70 3.62
C LEU A 444 0.51 6.91 2.69
N VAL A 445 -0.65 7.56 2.65
CA VAL A 445 -0.91 8.71 1.77
C VAL A 445 -0.01 9.89 2.10
N LEU A 446 0.18 10.20 3.38
CA LEU A 446 1.09 11.26 3.81
C LEU A 446 2.54 10.99 3.39
N ALA A 447 3.02 9.78 3.64
CA ALA A 447 4.39 9.39 3.26
C ALA A 447 4.57 9.42 1.73
N ALA A 448 3.59 8.93 0.97
CA ALA A 448 3.59 8.98 -0.48
C ALA A 448 3.66 10.44 -0.97
N ASN A 449 2.79 11.32 -0.48
CA ASN A 449 2.75 12.73 -0.92
C ASN A 449 4.02 13.50 -0.56
N LEU A 450 4.57 13.32 0.66
CA LEU A 450 5.82 13.99 1.06
C LEU A 450 7.01 13.53 0.20
N PHE A 451 7.07 12.25 -0.16
CA PHE A 451 8.09 11.74 -1.08
C PHE A 451 7.90 12.29 -2.49
N ALA A 452 6.67 12.32 -2.95
CA ALA A 452 6.25 12.86 -4.23
C ALA A 452 6.63 14.30 -4.47
N ASP A 453 6.34 15.17 -3.51
CA ASP A 453 6.69 16.59 -3.59
C ASP A 453 8.19 16.78 -3.79
N ALA A 454 9.00 15.97 -3.13
CA ALA A 454 10.43 16.03 -3.32
C ALA A 454 10.88 15.53 -4.70
N VAL A 455 10.23 14.49 -5.25
CA VAL A 455 10.47 14.01 -6.61
C VAL A 455 10.04 15.07 -7.62
N ARG A 456 8.84 15.62 -7.46
CA ARG A 456 8.33 16.72 -8.29
C ARG A 456 9.32 17.87 -8.42
N ASP A 457 9.75 18.42 -7.28
CA ASP A 457 10.66 19.56 -7.25
C ASP A 457 12.05 19.25 -7.84
N ALA A 458 12.51 18.00 -7.73
CA ALA A 458 13.79 17.58 -8.30
C ALA A 458 13.74 17.42 -9.84
N PHE A 459 12.56 17.08 -10.38
CA PHE A 459 12.35 16.89 -11.80
C PHE A 459 11.80 18.13 -12.51
N ASP A 460 11.40 19.20 -11.78
CA ASP A 460 10.94 20.45 -12.38
C ASP A 460 12.12 21.21 -13.02
N PRO A 461 12.11 21.40 -14.36
CA PRO A 461 13.19 22.13 -15.05
C PRO A 461 13.29 23.60 -14.62
N ARG A 462 12.18 24.19 -14.15
CA ARG A 462 12.12 25.62 -13.77
C ARG A 462 12.83 25.91 -12.45
N LEU A 463 13.02 24.91 -11.62
CA LEU A 463 13.70 25.02 -10.31
C LEU A 463 15.20 24.70 -10.40
N ARG A 464 15.70 24.29 -11.56
CA ARG A 464 17.12 24.11 -11.81
C ARG A 464 17.78 25.46 -12.09
N LYS A 465 18.20 26.15 -11.02
CA LYS A 465 19.16 27.25 -11.08
C LYS A 465 20.58 26.75 -10.97
#